data_2d51c6594230c93628e1a4a9d6cd0b9a
#
_entry.id   2d51c6594230c93628e1a4a9d6cd0b9a
#
_cell.length_a   1.000
_cell.length_b   1.000
_cell.length_c   1.000
_cell.angle_alpha   90.00
_cell.angle_beta   90.00
_cell.angle_gamma   90.00
#
_symmetry.space_group_name_H-M   'P 1'
#
loop_
_entity.id
_entity.type
_entity.pdbx_description
1 polymer ?
#
loop_
_entity_poly.entity_id
_entity_poly.type
_entity_poly.pdbx_seq_one_letter_code
_entity_poly.pdbx_strand_id
1 'polypeptide(L)'
;MLNGEETCGRINVNVQYIPKSDLDEESHELESYFPARENCRMVLYQDADTPQLAQFDGLTHPDGSAYEATRTWRDVYEAIKSAQKFIYITGWSVYTAIQLVRGEEDPDGFSNVGELLKTKAEEGVRVLMMVWNEKLSTEATEGMMGTHDEETWQFFEGWFRSHRSQ
;
A
#
# COMPACT_ATOMS: atom_id res chain seq x y z
N MET A 1 27.34 -6.94 -12.43
CA MET A 1 27.74 -6.51 -13.78
C MET A 1 27.22 -7.52 -14.76
N LEU A 2 26.17 -7.18 -15.50
CA LEU A 2 25.68 -7.99 -16.61
C LEU A 2 26.62 -7.78 -17.77
N ASN A 3 27.30 -8.83 -18.20
CA ASN A 3 28.14 -8.78 -19.39
C ASN A 3 27.24 -8.51 -20.60
N GLY A 4 27.46 -7.38 -21.27
CA GLY A 4 26.62 -6.80 -22.29
C GLY A 4 26.59 -7.51 -23.66
N GLU A 5 26.83 -8.81 -23.78
CA GLU A 5 26.86 -9.48 -25.06
C GLU A 5 26.05 -10.78 -25.19
N GLU A 6 25.41 -11.26 -24.14
CA GLU A 6 24.48 -12.39 -24.27
C GLU A 6 23.03 -11.92 -24.27
N THR A 7 22.42 -11.82 -25.43
CA THR A 7 20.99 -11.65 -25.56
C THR A 7 20.28 -12.91 -25.11
N CYS A 8 19.75 -12.92 -23.88
CA CYS A 8 19.01 -14.06 -23.31
C CYS A 8 17.66 -14.33 -23.99
N GLY A 9 17.32 -13.57 -25.01
CA GLY A 9 16.08 -13.70 -25.78
C GLY A 9 15.67 -12.42 -26.46
N ARG A 10 14.65 -12.51 -27.30
CA ARG A 10 14.04 -11.36 -27.98
C ARG A 10 12.54 -11.37 -27.70
N ILE A 11 12.01 -10.29 -27.18
CA ILE A 11 10.59 -10.06 -27.02
C ILE A 11 10.17 -9.07 -28.11
N ASN A 12 9.21 -9.47 -28.95
CA ASN A 12 8.57 -8.56 -29.88
C ASN A 12 7.23 -8.12 -29.27
N VAL A 13 7.09 -6.84 -29.05
CA VAL A 13 5.89 -6.27 -28.46
C VAL A 13 5.24 -5.35 -29.47
N ASN A 14 3.95 -5.53 -29.69
CA ASN A 14 3.13 -4.58 -30.43
C ASN A 14 2.28 -3.81 -29.43
N VAL A 15 2.47 -2.53 -29.32
CA VAL A 15 1.74 -1.68 -28.37
C VAL A 15 0.88 -0.70 -29.17
N GLN A 16 -0.40 -0.71 -28.87
CA GLN A 16 -1.35 0.27 -29.41
C GLN A 16 -1.92 1.07 -28.25
N TYR A 17 -1.72 2.38 -28.28
CA TYR A 17 -2.40 3.29 -27.37
C TYR A 17 -3.75 3.67 -27.96
N ILE A 18 -4.83 3.42 -27.22
CA ILE A 18 -6.19 3.82 -27.59
C ILE A 18 -6.62 4.91 -26.60
N PRO A 19 -6.82 6.15 -27.05
CA PRO A 19 -7.32 7.22 -26.18
C PRO A 19 -8.68 6.87 -25.60
N LYS A 20 -8.98 7.33 -24.41
CA LYS A 20 -10.28 7.10 -23.77
C LYS A 20 -11.46 7.62 -24.61
N SER A 21 -11.24 8.72 -25.38
CA SER A 21 -12.22 9.28 -26.30
C SER A 21 -12.63 8.34 -27.45
N ASP A 22 -11.76 7.37 -27.76
CA ASP A 22 -11.95 6.46 -28.89
C ASP A 22 -12.48 5.09 -28.42
N LEU A 23 -12.76 4.99 -27.14
CA LEU A 23 -13.31 3.79 -26.52
C LEU A 23 -14.84 3.93 -26.48
N ASP A 24 -15.55 3.04 -27.16
CA ASP A 24 -17.01 2.97 -27.05
C ASP A 24 -17.39 2.62 -25.61
N GLU A 25 -18.27 3.41 -25.00
CA GLU A 25 -18.71 3.20 -23.61
C GLU A 25 -19.30 1.79 -23.37
N GLU A 26 -19.95 1.22 -24.39
CA GLU A 26 -20.51 -0.15 -24.34
C GLU A 26 -19.45 -1.27 -24.34
N SER A 27 -18.23 -1.01 -24.81
CA SER A 27 -17.18 -2.05 -24.92
C SER A 27 -16.38 -2.24 -23.64
N HIS A 28 -16.66 -1.50 -22.56
CA HIS A 28 -15.84 -1.44 -21.36
C HIS A 28 -16.48 -2.02 -20.11
N GLU A 29 -17.67 -2.56 -20.19
CA GLU A 29 -18.18 -3.41 -19.13
C GLU A 29 -17.40 -4.73 -19.14
N LEU A 30 -16.28 -4.73 -18.42
CA LEU A 30 -15.62 -5.98 -18.09
C LEU A 30 -16.64 -6.88 -17.36
N GLU A 31 -16.87 -8.05 -17.91
CA GLU A 31 -17.65 -9.07 -17.21
C GLU A 31 -16.95 -9.35 -15.87
N SER A 32 -17.50 -8.83 -14.81
CA SER A 32 -16.99 -9.04 -13.45
C SER A 32 -18.04 -9.70 -12.58
N TYR A 33 -17.59 -10.52 -11.64
CA TYR A 33 -18.50 -11.16 -10.68
C TYR A 33 -19.16 -10.18 -9.72
N PHE A 34 -18.62 -8.97 -9.63
CA PHE A 34 -19.09 -7.96 -8.70
C PHE A 34 -19.58 -6.74 -9.49
N PRO A 35 -20.70 -6.14 -9.07
CA PRO A 35 -21.18 -4.93 -9.71
C PRO A 35 -20.18 -3.79 -9.58
N ALA A 36 -20.15 -2.92 -10.56
CA ALA A 36 -19.39 -1.67 -10.52
C ALA A 36 -19.75 -0.87 -9.26
N ARG A 37 -18.75 -0.21 -8.68
CA ARG A 37 -18.92 0.67 -7.52
C ARG A 37 -18.60 2.10 -7.93
N GLU A 38 -19.44 3.01 -7.48
CA GLU A 38 -19.26 4.43 -7.71
C GLU A 38 -18.63 5.11 -6.49
N ASN A 39 -18.11 6.33 -6.69
CA ASN A 39 -17.49 7.14 -5.64
C ASN A 39 -16.28 6.48 -4.96
N CYS A 40 -15.54 5.67 -5.73
CA CYS A 40 -14.32 5.04 -5.30
C CYS A 40 -13.10 5.81 -5.84
N ARG A 41 -12.05 5.89 -5.03
CA ARG A 41 -10.73 6.31 -5.48
C ARG A 41 -9.78 5.13 -5.43
N MET A 42 -9.11 4.85 -6.53
CA MET A 42 -8.09 3.82 -6.62
C MET A 42 -6.76 4.48 -6.99
N VAL A 43 -5.71 4.08 -6.29
CA VAL A 43 -4.34 4.49 -6.60
C VAL A 43 -3.51 3.23 -6.79
N LEU A 44 -2.85 3.12 -7.92
CA LEU A 44 -1.96 2.01 -8.24
C LEU A 44 -0.52 2.50 -8.10
N TYR A 45 0.29 1.70 -7.42
CA TYR A 45 1.71 1.98 -7.23
C TYR A 45 2.51 0.91 -7.96
N GLN A 46 3.43 1.35 -8.80
CA GLN A 46 4.31 0.44 -9.52
C GLN A 46 5.39 -0.13 -8.60
N ASP A 47 5.91 0.71 -7.72
CA ASP A 47 6.97 0.37 -6.78
C ASP A 47 6.71 1.06 -5.44
N ALA A 48 6.93 0.35 -4.37
CA ALA A 48 6.81 0.88 -3.01
C ALA A 48 8.03 1.71 -2.60
N ASP A 49 9.18 1.43 -3.17
CA ASP A 49 10.42 2.13 -2.95
C ASP A 49 10.84 2.88 -4.21
N THR A 50 10.09 3.91 -4.55
CA THR A 50 10.50 4.87 -5.57
C THR A 50 11.23 6.01 -4.84
N PRO A 51 12.54 5.88 -4.58
CA PRO A 51 13.26 6.99 -4.00
C PRO A 51 13.24 8.09 -5.04
N GLN A 52 12.79 9.27 -4.73
CA GLN A 52 13.03 10.52 -5.43
C GLN A 52 13.54 10.34 -6.88
N LEU A 53 13.06 9.27 -7.52
CA LEU A 53 13.40 8.99 -8.90
C LEU A 53 13.01 10.21 -9.69
N ALA A 54 13.98 10.67 -10.41
CA ALA A 54 14.00 11.76 -11.31
C ALA A 54 12.57 12.26 -11.58
N GLN A 55 12.25 13.40 -11.02
CA GLN A 55 11.12 14.14 -11.50
C GLN A 55 11.25 14.10 -13.01
N PHE A 56 10.36 13.43 -13.66
CA PHE A 56 10.33 13.44 -15.12
C PHE A 56 9.94 14.85 -15.51
N ASP A 57 10.93 15.73 -15.60
CA ASP A 57 10.74 17.12 -15.96
C ASP A 57 10.00 17.17 -17.30
N GLY A 58 8.85 17.80 -17.30
CA GLY A 58 8.04 17.98 -18.48
C GLY A 58 6.93 16.96 -18.73
N LEU A 59 6.74 15.97 -17.86
CA LEU A 59 5.52 15.15 -17.91
C LEU A 59 4.34 15.91 -17.29
N THR A 60 3.25 15.89 -18.01
CA THR A 60 1.99 16.48 -17.56
C THR A 60 0.85 15.48 -17.67
N HIS A 61 -0.12 15.60 -16.77
CA HIS A 61 -1.40 14.92 -16.92
C HIS A 61 -2.18 15.45 -18.13
N PRO A 62 -3.18 14.71 -18.62
CA PRO A 62 -4.04 15.18 -19.72
C PRO A 62 -4.74 16.51 -19.45
N ASP A 63 -4.93 16.90 -18.20
CA ASP A 63 -5.50 18.17 -17.77
C ASP A 63 -4.48 19.32 -17.72
N GLY A 64 -3.21 19.03 -18.08
CA GLY A 64 -2.12 20.00 -18.08
C GLY A 64 -1.41 20.21 -16.73
N SER A 65 -1.85 19.54 -15.67
CA SER A 65 -1.15 19.58 -14.38
C SER A 65 0.20 18.83 -14.46
N ALA A 66 1.19 19.28 -13.72
CA ALA A 66 2.47 18.59 -13.64
C ALA A 66 2.30 17.18 -13.06
N TYR A 67 3.00 16.21 -13.65
CA TYR A 67 3.05 14.86 -13.09
C TYR A 67 3.99 14.85 -11.90
N GLU A 68 3.49 14.40 -10.76
CA GLU A 68 4.28 14.11 -9.57
C GLU A 68 4.30 12.60 -9.33
N ALA A 69 5.48 12.04 -9.10
CA ALA A 69 5.61 10.63 -8.77
C ALA A 69 4.87 10.32 -7.45
N THR A 70 4.10 9.25 -7.46
CA THR A 70 3.39 8.80 -6.25
C THR A 70 4.37 8.35 -5.17
N ARG A 71 4.09 8.73 -3.93
CA ARG A 71 4.89 8.35 -2.76
C ARG A 71 4.11 7.34 -1.93
N THR A 72 4.24 6.07 -2.24
CA THR A 72 3.46 4.97 -1.65
C THR A 72 3.32 5.06 -0.13
N TRP A 73 4.42 5.16 0.58
CA TRP A 73 4.40 5.13 2.05
C TRP A 73 3.77 6.38 2.65
N ARG A 74 4.01 7.53 2.06
CA ARG A 74 3.38 8.77 2.48
C ARG A 74 1.88 8.76 2.20
N ASP A 75 1.49 8.30 1.02
CA ASP A 75 0.07 8.20 0.66
C ASP A 75 -0.67 7.22 1.57
N VAL A 76 -0.04 6.10 1.94
CA VAL A 76 -0.59 5.15 2.92
C VAL A 76 -0.74 5.81 4.29
N TYR A 77 0.27 6.54 4.75
CA TYR A 77 0.21 7.29 6.01
C TYR A 77 -0.94 8.29 6.03
N GLU A 78 -1.06 9.12 4.99
CA GLU A 78 -2.12 10.11 4.89
C GLU A 78 -3.51 9.46 4.77
N ALA A 79 -3.62 8.35 4.05
CA ALA A 79 -4.86 7.60 3.94
C ALA A 79 -5.32 7.06 5.30
N ILE A 80 -4.41 6.47 6.07
CA ILE A 80 -4.71 6.00 7.43
C ILE A 80 -5.07 7.17 8.34
N LYS A 81 -4.25 8.23 8.34
CA LYS A 81 -4.46 9.43 9.18
C LYS A 81 -5.80 10.09 8.91
N SER A 82 -6.22 10.17 7.66
CA SER A 82 -7.48 10.80 7.25
C SER A 82 -8.71 9.91 7.39
N ALA A 83 -8.55 8.61 7.67
CA ALA A 83 -9.66 7.68 7.80
C ALA A 83 -10.59 8.07 8.97
N GLN A 84 -11.90 8.04 8.74
CA GLN A 84 -12.91 8.44 9.72
C GLN A 84 -13.83 7.31 10.15
N LYS A 85 -13.99 6.26 9.35
CA LYS A 85 -14.98 5.22 9.60
C LYS A 85 -14.40 3.82 9.63
N PHE A 86 -13.51 3.54 8.67
CA PHE A 86 -13.09 2.18 8.42
C PHE A 86 -11.72 2.11 7.77
N ILE A 87 -10.86 1.21 8.25
CA ILE A 87 -9.60 0.83 7.66
C ILE A 87 -9.60 -0.68 7.51
N TYR A 88 -9.36 -1.19 6.32
CA TYR A 88 -9.22 -2.60 6.06
C TYR A 88 -7.92 -2.88 5.32
N ILE A 89 -7.05 -3.65 5.96
CA ILE A 89 -5.74 -4.01 5.44
C ILE A 89 -5.74 -5.50 5.13
N THR A 90 -5.40 -5.84 3.89
CA THR A 90 -5.19 -7.21 3.46
C THR A 90 -3.79 -7.34 2.89
N GLY A 91 -3.10 -8.40 3.23
CA GLY A 91 -1.75 -8.60 2.74
C GLY A 91 -1.10 -9.87 3.26
N TRP A 92 0.08 -10.15 2.74
CA TRP A 92 0.90 -11.26 3.21
C TRP A 92 1.36 -11.02 4.65
N SER A 93 1.96 -9.86 4.90
CA SER A 93 2.50 -9.47 6.19
C SER A 93 2.25 -8.00 6.46
N VAL A 94 1.99 -7.68 7.71
CA VAL A 94 1.94 -6.30 8.22
C VAL A 94 2.87 -6.25 9.42
N TYR A 95 3.93 -5.46 9.35
CA TYR A 95 4.85 -5.27 10.46
C TYR A 95 4.56 -3.95 11.15
N THR A 96 4.15 -4.03 12.41
CA THR A 96 3.67 -2.88 13.18
C THR A 96 4.74 -1.84 13.48
N ALA A 97 6.01 -2.24 13.54
CA ALA A 97 7.12 -1.35 13.86
C ALA A 97 7.64 -0.52 12.66
N ILE A 98 7.08 -0.72 11.45
CA ILE A 98 7.50 0.05 10.29
C ILE A 98 7.07 1.49 10.42
N GLN A 99 8.00 2.41 10.17
CA GLN A 99 7.72 3.82 9.95
C GLN A 99 7.38 4.07 8.48
N LEU A 100 6.19 4.60 8.23
CA LEU A 100 5.71 4.92 6.88
C LEU A 100 6.39 6.16 6.32
N VAL A 101 6.61 7.16 7.16
CA VAL A 101 7.32 8.39 6.80
C VAL A 101 8.62 8.45 7.56
N ARG A 102 9.70 8.83 6.91
CA ARG A 102 11.05 8.82 7.47
C ARG A 102 11.69 10.20 7.39
N GLY A 103 12.55 10.50 8.36
CA GLY A 103 13.33 11.74 8.39
C GLY A 103 12.50 12.95 8.78
N GLU A 104 12.84 14.12 8.21
CA GLU A 104 12.21 15.41 8.51
C GLU A 104 10.75 15.52 8.09
N GLU A 105 10.26 14.56 7.32
CA GLU A 105 8.87 14.53 6.85
C GLU A 105 7.89 13.90 7.86
N ASP A 106 8.38 13.39 9.00
CA ASP A 106 7.54 12.90 10.10
C ASP A 106 7.50 13.90 11.26
N PRO A 107 6.73 15.00 11.13
CA PRO A 107 6.73 16.07 12.11
C PRO A 107 6.16 15.64 13.47
N ASP A 108 5.35 14.62 13.50
CA ASP A 108 4.67 14.13 14.69
C ASP A 108 5.39 12.94 15.34
N GLY A 109 6.39 12.33 14.67
CA GLY A 109 7.09 11.13 15.11
C GLY A 109 6.21 9.87 15.19
N PHE A 110 5.01 9.92 14.64
CA PHE A 110 3.97 8.90 14.76
C PHE A 110 3.66 8.20 13.43
N SER A 111 4.65 8.03 12.58
CA SER A 111 4.44 7.29 11.32
C SER A 111 4.54 5.78 11.46
N ASN A 112 4.70 5.27 12.68
CA ASN A 112 4.70 3.86 12.98
C ASN A 112 3.31 3.25 12.73
N VAL A 113 3.25 2.21 11.89
CA VAL A 113 1.98 1.60 11.46
C VAL A 113 1.13 1.15 12.64
N GLY A 114 1.74 0.45 13.60
CA GLY A 114 1.02 -0.10 14.74
C GLY A 114 0.40 0.98 15.60
N GLU A 115 1.17 1.99 15.97
CA GLU A 115 0.68 3.10 16.81
C GLU A 115 -0.36 3.96 16.07
N LEU A 116 -0.16 4.19 14.78
CA LEU A 116 -1.11 4.93 13.98
C LEU A 116 -2.48 4.21 13.90
N LEU A 117 -2.48 2.89 13.73
CA LEU A 117 -3.70 2.09 13.70
C LEU A 117 -4.40 2.04 15.07
N LYS A 118 -3.63 1.97 16.18
CA LYS A 118 -4.19 2.07 17.53
C LYS A 118 -4.86 3.43 17.74
N THR A 119 -4.17 4.51 17.42
CA THR A 119 -4.72 5.87 17.54
C THR A 119 -6.03 6.00 16.76
N LYS A 120 -6.08 5.48 15.53
CA LYS A 120 -7.31 5.50 14.74
C LYS A 120 -8.44 4.67 15.37
N ALA A 121 -8.10 3.53 15.98
CA ALA A 121 -9.08 2.72 16.70
C ALA A 121 -9.62 3.45 17.95
N GLU A 122 -8.77 4.17 18.69
CA GLU A 122 -9.16 5.02 19.82
C GLU A 122 -10.05 6.19 19.39
N GLU A 123 -9.84 6.74 18.20
CA GLU A 123 -10.73 7.73 17.58
C GLU A 123 -12.08 7.16 17.13
N GLY A 124 -12.30 5.85 17.27
CA GLY A 124 -13.54 5.18 16.90
C GLY A 124 -13.57 4.67 15.44
N VAL A 125 -12.46 4.72 14.73
CA VAL A 125 -12.34 4.12 13.39
C VAL A 125 -12.26 2.61 13.52
N ARG A 126 -13.08 1.89 12.75
CA ARG A 126 -13.02 0.44 12.73
C ARG A 126 -11.81 -0.03 11.91
N VAL A 127 -10.87 -0.68 12.59
CA VAL A 127 -9.66 -1.22 11.96
C VAL A 127 -9.77 -2.74 11.87
N LEU A 128 -9.64 -3.28 10.67
CA LEU A 128 -9.61 -4.72 10.41
C LEU A 128 -8.36 -5.06 9.61
N MET A 129 -7.68 -6.14 10.01
CA MET A 129 -6.56 -6.69 9.27
C MET A 129 -6.81 -8.16 8.95
N MET A 130 -6.55 -8.53 7.70
CA MET A 130 -6.52 -9.91 7.24
C MET A 130 -5.16 -10.19 6.64
N VAL A 131 -4.33 -10.83 7.42
CA VAL A 131 -2.97 -11.21 7.06
C VAL A 131 -2.82 -12.72 7.02
N TRP A 132 -1.81 -13.19 6.31
CA TRP A 132 -1.47 -14.61 6.29
C TRP A 132 -1.06 -15.05 7.68
N ASN A 133 -1.55 -16.21 8.13
CA ASN A 133 -1.13 -16.85 9.36
C ASN A 133 -0.07 -17.91 9.01
N GLU A 134 1.20 -17.58 9.18
CA GLU A 134 2.32 -18.47 8.85
C GLU A 134 2.66 -19.35 10.05
N LYS A 135 2.43 -20.64 9.91
CA LYS A 135 2.68 -21.60 11.00
C LYS A 135 4.14 -21.74 11.39
N LEU A 136 5.06 -21.31 10.52
CA LEU A 136 6.50 -21.35 10.76
C LEU A 136 7.04 -20.05 11.37
N SER A 137 6.19 -19.04 11.54
CA SER A 137 6.53 -17.77 12.18
C SER A 137 6.46 -17.92 13.70
N THR A 138 7.34 -18.70 14.27
CA THR A 138 7.49 -18.88 15.71
C THR A 138 8.75 -18.18 16.20
N GLU A 139 8.86 -17.92 17.52
CA GLU A 139 10.07 -17.33 18.12
C GLU A 139 11.37 -18.05 17.72
N ALA A 140 11.30 -19.37 17.48
CA ALA A 140 12.45 -20.17 17.09
C ALA A 140 12.81 -20.08 15.60
N THR A 141 11.86 -19.64 14.76
CA THR A 141 12.01 -19.55 13.30
C THR A 141 11.77 -18.14 12.78
N GLU A 142 11.78 -17.17 13.67
CA GLU A 142 11.59 -15.76 13.38
C GLU A 142 12.54 -15.29 12.27
N GLY A 143 11.98 -14.66 11.27
CA GLY A 143 12.73 -14.17 10.11
C GLY A 143 13.01 -15.21 9.01
N MET A 144 12.70 -16.48 9.18
CA MET A 144 12.96 -17.48 8.13
C MET A 144 12.08 -17.29 6.90
N MET A 145 10.84 -16.83 7.10
CA MET A 145 9.90 -16.48 6.02
C MET A 145 9.69 -14.97 5.88
N GLY A 146 10.28 -14.16 6.76
CA GLY A 146 10.13 -12.70 6.75
C GLY A 146 8.70 -12.21 7.06
N THR A 147 7.86 -13.06 7.66
CA THR A 147 6.54 -12.68 8.13
C THR A 147 6.60 -12.24 9.58
N HIS A 148 5.85 -11.21 9.94
CA HIS A 148 5.77 -10.66 11.30
C HIS A 148 4.34 -10.78 11.86
N ASP A 149 3.64 -11.85 11.49
CA ASP A 149 2.26 -12.09 11.87
C ASP A 149 2.08 -12.34 13.37
N GLU A 150 2.96 -13.13 13.99
CA GLU A 150 2.97 -13.38 15.44
C GLU A 150 3.22 -12.08 16.23
N GLU A 151 4.24 -11.31 15.86
CA GLU A 151 4.58 -10.03 16.50
C GLU A 151 3.42 -9.04 16.37
N THR A 152 2.82 -8.97 15.20
CA THR A 152 1.68 -8.10 14.94
C THR A 152 0.47 -8.51 15.77
N TRP A 153 0.21 -9.79 15.89
CA TRP A 153 -0.86 -10.30 16.73
C TRP A 153 -0.63 -9.95 18.21
N GLN A 154 0.57 -10.22 18.74
CA GLN A 154 0.94 -9.91 20.11
C GLN A 154 0.85 -8.41 20.41
N PHE A 155 1.28 -7.56 19.49
CA PHE A 155 1.21 -6.12 19.63
C PHE A 155 -0.23 -5.62 19.85
N PHE A 156 -1.18 -6.11 19.07
CA PHE A 156 -2.58 -5.71 19.19
C PHE A 156 -3.31 -6.44 20.33
N GLU A 157 -2.99 -7.70 20.61
CA GLU A 157 -3.59 -8.43 21.74
C GLU A 157 -3.27 -7.76 23.08
N GLY A 158 -2.04 -7.37 23.29
CA GLY A 158 -1.62 -6.63 24.49
C GLY A 158 -2.41 -5.35 24.67
N TRP A 159 -2.64 -4.61 23.59
CA TRP A 159 -3.43 -3.39 23.61
C TRP A 159 -4.92 -3.66 23.92
N PHE A 160 -5.53 -4.66 23.28
CA PHE A 160 -6.93 -5.04 23.53
C PHE A 160 -7.17 -5.47 24.98
N ARG A 161 -6.26 -6.23 25.57
CA ARG A 161 -6.37 -6.66 26.97
C ARG A 161 -6.36 -5.47 27.93
N SER A 162 -5.53 -4.46 27.67
CA SER A 162 -5.44 -3.27 28.51
C SER A 162 -6.67 -2.36 28.42
N HIS A 163 -7.40 -2.36 27.30
CA HIS A 163 -8.56 -1.48 27.04
C HIS A 163 -9.93 -2.14 27.24
N ARG A 164 -9.99 -3.45 27.47
CA ARG A 164 -11.24 -4.16 27.82
C ARG A 164 -11.67 -4.01 29.26
N SER A 165 -10.84 -3.46 30.12
CA SER A 165 -11.09 -3.29 31.57
C SER A 165 -11.60 -1.90 31.94
N GLN A 166 -11.96 -1.10 30.98
CA GLN A 166 -12.68 0.18 31.14
C GLN A 166 -14.08 0.06 30.53
#